data_ea1251a614ecd2622fe3dbdcfb355122
#
_entry.id   ea1251a614ecd2622fe3dbdcfb355122
#
_cell.length_a   1.000
_cell.length_b   1.000
_cell.length_c   1.000
_cell.angle_alpha   90.00
_cell.angle_beta   90.00
_cell.angle_gamma   90.00
#
_symmetry.space_group_name_H-M   'P 1'
#
loop_
_entity.id
_entity.type
_entity.pdbx_description
1 polymer ?
#
loop_
_entity_poly.entity_id
_entity_poly.type
_entity_poly.pdbx_seq_one_letter_code
_entity_poly.pdbx_strand_id
1 'polypeptide(L)'
;MYAMKIRILIRIAVIVSIVLLCTGFGVYSFLRMNAVENRQDFNLFTLVPQDATAVLETDRMADLMEDVDGLHCSKDEHFLYVSELFVYLKKYFNTLVGDTPHGLSRQMNKMLISFHEPDTPLNQVLYCSLGEGDYELVESFVRKYCSSTFPSKYFDYNGEEIRIYPTADGRFLAAYFTPDFLAVSFQKRLIEQVIDACRSRQSLMDMASFRAMYAGKRNNVAATVYVRMKEVGMGKNTDGIRPQTHLGSWAEFDMKFNEEAVYCSGISHGADTARTFINALRRQEPIKDFSGERLPASVFFYNQWAISDLEAIFGFTSQQ
;
A
#
# COMPACT_ATOMS: atom_id res chain seq x y z
N MET A 1 36.90 -63.89 -9.58
CA MET A 1 35.48 -63.83 -9.43
C MET A 1 35.04 -62.94 -8.23
N TYR A 2 35.68 -63.02 -7.07
CA TYR A 2 35.36 -62.18 -5.88
C TYR A 2 35.62 -60.68 -6.09
N ALA A 3 36.73 -60.28 -6.69
CA ALA A 3 37.07 -58.87 -6.92
C ALA A 3 36.14 -58.13 -7.87
N MET A 4 35.52 -58.85 -8.80
CA MET A 4 34.51 -58.24 -9.73
C MET A 4 33.18 -57.98 -9.04
N LYS A 5 32.74 -58.83 -8.13
CA LYS A 5 31.52 -58.63 -7.33
C LYS A 5 31.67 -57.46 -6.37
N ILE A 6 32.84 -57.26 -5.75
CA ILE A 6 33.12 -56.13 -4.86
C ILE A 6 33.07 -54.79 -5.62
N ARG A 7 33.63 -54.70 -6.81
CA ARG A 7 33.57 -53.48 -7.64
C ARG A 7 32.14 -53.09 -8.05
N ILE A 8 31.30 -54.08 -8.36
CA ILE A 8 29.91 -53.85 -8.68
C ILE A 8 29.14 -53.35 -7.44
N LEU A 9 29.41 -53.94 -6.28
CA LEU A 9 28.77 -53.56 -5.00
C LEU A 9 29.13 -52.12 -4.60
N ILE A 10 30.40 -51.72 -4.78
CA ILE A 10 30.87 -50.36 -4.52
C ILE A 10 30.19 -49.38 -5.49
N ARG A 11 30.06 -49.69 -6.78
CA ARG A 11 29.34 -48.82 -7.74
C ARG A 11 27.88 -48.63 -7.38
N ILE A 12 27.19 -49.72 -7.00
CA ILE A 12 25.81 -49.66 -6.56
C ILE A 12 25.68 -48.78 -5.28
N ALA A 13 26.56 -48.96 -4.31
CA ALA A 13 26.57 -48.17 -3.07
C ALA A 13 26.78 -46.68 -3.35
N VAL A 14 27.70 -46.32 -4.27
CA VAL A 14 27.93 -44.93 -4.69
C VAL A 14 26.71 -44.34 -5.38
N ILE A 15 26.07 -45.07 -6.32
CA ILE A 15 24.86 -44.59 -6.99
C ILE A 15 23.73 -44.39 -6.00
N VAL A 16 23.49 -45.32 -5.09
CA VAL A 16 22.45 -45.20 -4.04
C VAL A 16 22.73 -44.00 -3.14
N SER A 17 23.99 -43.77 -2.76
CA SER A 17 24.34 -42.59 -1.94
C SER A 17 24.10 -41.28 -2.66
N ILE A 18 24.41 -41.20 -3.96
CA ILE A 18 24.14 -39.99 -4.77
C ILE A 18 22.63 -39.75 -4.89
N VAL A 19 21.84 -40.81 -5.15
CA VAL A 19 20.37 -40.68 -5.24
C VAL A 19 19.78 -40.23 -3.91
N LEU A 20 20.21 -40.76 -2.78
CA LEU A 20 19.77 -40.35 -1.45
C LEU A 20 20.14 -38.90 -1.13
N LEU A 21 21.35 -38.45 -1.50
CA LEU A 21 21.77 -37.08 -1.33
C LEU A 21 20.92 -36.10 -2.19
N CYS A 22 20.69 -36.43 -3.46
CA CYS A 22 19.89 -35.62 -4.35
C CYS A 22 18.42 -35.56 -3.90
N THR A 23 17.85 -36.69 -3.45
CA THR A 23 16.50 -36.77 -2.93
C THR A 23 16.39 -36.01 -1.61
N GLY A 24 17.33 -36.17 -0.69
CA GLY A 24 17.39 -35.47 0.57
C GLY A 24 17.49 -33.93 0.38
N PHE A 25 18.35 -33.51 -0.55
CA PHE A 25 18.47 -32.08 -0.90
C PHE A 25 17.19 -31.54 -1.58
N GLY A 26 16.58 -32.32 -2.47
CA GLY A 26 15.31 -31.93 -3.11
C GLY A 26 14.18 -31.80 -2.11
N VAL A 27 14.03 -32.75 -1.17
CA VAL A 27 13.04 -32.67 -0.09
C VAL A 27 13.33 -31.49 0.84
N TYR A 28 14.57 -31.30 1.24
CA TYR A 28 14.98 -30.15 2.07
C TYR A 28 14.66 -28.81 1.40
N SER A 29 15.01 -28.66 0.12
CA SER A 29 14.74 -27.45 -0.65
C SER A 29 13.23 -27.22 -0.80
N PHE A 30 12.46 -28.27 -1.07
CA PHE A 30 11.00 -28.20 -1.16
C PHE A 30 10.36 -27.81 0.17
N LEU A 31 10.80 -28.42 1.28
CA LEU A 31 10.29 -28.06 2.62
C LEU A 31 10.65 -26.63 3.00
N ARG A 32 11.85 -26.17 2.65
CA ARG A 32 12.30 -24.81 2.90
C ARG A 32 11.51 -23.80 2.06
N MET A 33 11.29 -24.07 0.79
CA MET A 33 10.45 -23.25 -0.09
C MET A 33 9.01 -23.18 0.43
N ASN A 34 8.43 -24.33 0.81
CA ASN A 34 7.07 -24.38 1.36
C ASN A 34 6.96 -23.68 2.74
N ALA A 35 8.01 -23.74 3.56
CA ALA A 35 8.03 -23.03 4.84
C ALA A 35 8.09 -21.49 4.65
N VAL A 36 8.80 -21.02 3.62
CA VAL A 36 8.83 -19.59 3.23
C VAL A 36 7.50 -19.17 2.60
N GLU A 37 6.87 -20.00 1.77
CA GLU A 37 5.57 -19.73 1.18
C GLU A 37 4.40 -19.78 2.18
N ASN A 38 4.50 -20.65 3.20
CA ASN A 38 3.46 -20.82 4.23
C ASN A 38 3.61 -19.89 5.45
N ARG A 39 4.63 -19.04 5.52
CA ARG A 39 4.60 -17.93 6.47
C ARG A 39 3.41 -17.05 6.10
N GLN A 40 2.42 -17.02 6.99
CA GLN A 40 1.28 -16.11 6.86
C GLN A 40 1.86 -14.70 6.70
N ASP A 41 1.64 -14.13 5.52
CA ASP A 41 2.07 -12.76 5.22
C ASP A 41 1.51 -11.82 6.31
N PHE A 42 2.37 -11.03 6.91
CA PHE A 42 1.95 -10.05 7.90
C PHE A 42 0.96 -9.06 7.25
N ASN A 43 -0.20 -8.88 7.87
CA ASN A 43 -1.19 -7.94 7.35
C ASN A 43 -0.87 -6.52 7.80
N LEU A 44 -0.27 -5.73 6.93
CA LEU A 44 0.14 -4.35 7.22
C LEU A 44 -1.02 -3.43 7.65
N PHE A 45 -2.27 -3.72 7.25
CA PHE A 45 -3.43 -2.93 7.68
C PHE A 45 -3.72 -3.02 9.18
N THR A 46 -3.18 -4.02 9.87
CA THR A 46 -3.25 -4.11 11.33
C THR A 46 -2.40 -3.08 12.05
N LEU A 47 -1.51 -2.40 11.31
CA LEU A 47 -0.65 -1.31 11.78
C LEU A 47 -1.26 0.07 11.51
N VAL A 48 -2.20 0.17 10.57
CA VAL A 48 -2.74 1.47 10.13
C VAL A 48 -3.74 1.98 11.15
N PRO A 49 -3.51 3.16 11.76
CA PRO A 49 -4.44 3.75 12.72
C PRO A 49 -5.83 4.01 12.12
N GLN A 50 -6.86 3.92 12.95
CA GLN A 50 -8.26 4.09 12.51
C GLN A 50 -8.58 5.49 11.98
N ASP A 51 -7.80 6.50 12.30
CA ASP A 51 -7.97 7.88 11.85
C ASP A 51 -7.42 8.15 10.44
N ALA A 52 -6.81 7.15 9.80
CA ALA A 52 -6.34 7.28 8.44
C ALA A 52 -7.48 7.72 7.48
N THR A 53 -7.20 8.72 6.65
CA THR A 53 -8.14 9.28 5.68
C THR A 53 -8.08 8.58 4.33
N ALA A 54 -6.90 8.07 3.97
CA ALA A 54 -6.70 7.23 2.81
C ALA A 54 -5.54 6.27 3.02
N VAL A 55 -5.53 5.17 2.27
CA VAL A 55 -4.43 4.21 2.24
C VAL A 55 -4.17 3.78 0.81
N LEU A 56 -2.92 3.85 0.36
CA LEU A 56 -2.45 3.24 -0.88
C LEU A 56 -1.82 1.90 -0.56
N GLU A 57 -2.21 0.85 -1.27
CA GLU A 57 -1.66 -0.51 -1.16
C GLU A 57 -1.04 -0.94 -2.48
N THR A 58 0.12 -1.58 -2.43
CA THR A 58 0.69 -2.33 -3.55
C THR A 58 1.37 -3.61 -3.06
N ASP A 59 1.27 -4.66 -3.85
CA ASP A 59 2.05 -5.91 -3.67
C ASP A 59 3.25 -5.97 -4.62
N ARG A 60 3.43 -4.94 -5.47
CA ARG A 60 4.44 -4.85 -6.51
C ARG A 60 5.13 -3.49 -6.47
N MET A 61 5.77 -3.20 -5.34
CA MET A 61 6.42 -1.90 -5.11
C MET A 61 7.44 -1.55 -6.20
N ALA A 62 8.26 -2.53 -6.62
CA ALA A 62 9.27 -2.30 -7.65
C ALA A 62 8.62 -1.92 -9.00
N ASP A 63 7.58 -2.65 -9.42
CA ASP A 63 6.83 -2.38 -10.66
C ASP A 63 6.13 -1.03 -10.57
N LEU A 64 5.49 -0.70 -9.43
CA LEU A 64 4.85 0.59 -9.22
C LEU A 64 5.84 1.76 -9.34
N MET A 65 7.07 1.58 -8.84
CA MET A 65 8.11 2.60 -8.97
C MET A 65 8.54 2.80 -10.42
N GLU A 66 8.66 1.71 -11.18
CA GLU A 66 8.96 1.76 -12.62
C GLU A 66 7.82 2.41 -13.40
N ASP A 67 6.57 2.01 -13.15
CA ASP A 67 5.37 2.59 -13.75
C ASP A 67 5.28 4.12 -13.50
N VAL A 68 5.54 4.56 -12.27
CA VAL A 68 5.55 5.99 -11.91
C VAL A 68 6.69 6.73 -12.61
N ASP A 69 7.88 6.13 -12.74
CA ASP A 69 9.01 6.73 -13.45
C ASP A 69 8.77 6.82 -14.97
N GLY A 70 8.00 5.88 -15.51
CA GLY A 70 7.61 5.84 -16.92
C GLY A 70 6.61 6.91 -17.33
N LEU A 71 5.86 7.49 -16.38
CA LEU A 71 4.91 8.56 -16.67
C LEU A 71 5.63 9.81 -17.21
N HIS A 72 5.17 10.33 -18.34
CA HIS A 72 5.71 11.55 -18.93
C HIS A 72 5.62 12.77 -17.98
N CYS A 73 4.53 12.85 -17.23
CA CYS A 73 4.32 13.90 -16.23
C CYS A 73 5.10 13.69 -14.92
N SER A 74 5.73 12.54 -14.71
CA SER A 74 6.54 12.28 -13.49
C SER A 74 7.78 13.17 -13.39
N LYS A 75 8.17 13.78 -14.51
CA LYS A 75 9.29 14.73 -14.60
C LYS A 75 8.87 16.16 -14.22
N ASP A 76 7.59 16.42 -14.09
CA ASP A 76 7.05 17.70 -13.61
C ASP A 76 7.19 17.74 -12.09
N GLU A 77 7.86 18.76 -11.55
CA GLU A 77 8.06 18.95 -10.11
C GLU A 77 6.75 18.99 -9.31
N HIS A 78 5.62 19.27 -9.96
CA HIS A 78 4.31 19.38 -9.33
C HIS A 78 3.50 18.07 -9.32
N PHE A 79 3.90 17.05 -10.08
CA PHE A 79 3.08 15.84 -10.26
C PHE A 79 3.09 14.89 -9.05
N LEU A 80 4.18 14.82 -8.29
CA LEU A 80 4.37 13.80 -7.24
C LEU A 80 4.02 14.26 -5.82
N TYR A 81 3.20 15.31 -5.67
CA TYR A 81 2.73 15.76 -4.36
C TYR A 81 1.81 14.78 -3.61
N VAL A 82 1.56 13.59 -4.16
CA VAL A 82 0.74 12.57 -3.49
C VAL A 82 1.42 12.06 -2.21
N SER A 83 2.76 11.94 -2.20
CA SER A 83 3.50 11.52 -1.00
C SER A 83 4.95 11.98 -1.03
N GLU A 84 5.28 13.03 -0.30
CA GLU A 84 6.68 13.43 -0.08
C GLU A 84 7.51 12.32 0.56
N LEU A 85 6.90 11.55 1.44
CA LEU A 85 7.55 10.42 2.09
C LEU A 85 7.95 9.35 1.06
N PHE A 86 7.05 9.02 0.13
CA PHE A 86 7.34 8.06 -0.94
C PHE A 86 8.44 8.56 -1.86
N VAL A 87 8.37 9.83 -2.30
CA VAL A 87 9.39 10.46 -3.14
C VAL A 87 10.75 10.46 -2.46
N TYR A 88 10.79 10.82 -1.17
CA TYR A 88 12.02 10.79 -0.39
C TYR A 88 12.61 9.38 -0.30
N LEU A 89 11.78 8.39 0.01
CA LEU A 89 12.21 7.00 0.19
C LEU A 89 12.49 6.29 -1.13
N LYS A 90 11.85 6.69 -2.23
CA LYS A 90 12.05 6.10 -3.57
C LYS A 90 13.53 6.03 -3.96
N LYS A 91 14.29 7.10 -3.71
CA LYS A 91 15.72 7.13 -3.95
C LYS A 91 16.46 6.01 -3.21
N TYR A 92 16.08 5.77 -1.97
CA TYR A 92 16.68 4.73 -1.14
C TYR A 92 16.23 3.34 -1.55
N PHE A 93 14.98 3.16 -1.92
CA PHE A 93 14.48 1.90 -2.45
C PHE A 93 15.15 1.53 -3.78
N ASN A 94 15.31 2.48 -4.71
CA ASN A 94 16.01 2.25 -5.97
C ASN A 94 17.46 1.81 -5.72
N THR A 95 18.13 2.41 -4.73
CA THR A 95 19.48 1.99 -4.34
C THR A 95 19.48 0.61 -3.70
N LEU A 96 18.50 0.31 -2.85
CA LEU A 96 18.37 -1.00 -2.21
C LEU A 96 18.10 -2.10 -3.25
N VAL A 97 17.21 -1.86 -4.21
CA VAL A 97 16.95 -2.78 -5.33
C VAL A 97 18.21 -3.01 -6.16
N GLY A 98 18.96 -1.95 -6.48
CA GLY A 98 20.21 -2.04 -7.24
C GLY A 98 21.34 -2.77 -6.49
N ASP A 99 21.42 -2.63 -5.17
CA ASP A 99 22.42 -3.27 -4.32
C ASP A 99 22.07 -4.74 -3.99
N THR A 100 20.85 -5.19 -4.27
CA THR A 100 20.37 -6.54 -3.93
C THR A 100 20.49 -7.49 -5.14
N PRO A 101 21.38 -8.50 -5.11
CA PRO A 101 21.68 -9.34 -6.27
C PRO A 101 20.51 -10.15 -6.83
N HIS A 102 19.48 -10.39 -6.03
CA HIS A 102 18.31 -11.22 -6.37
C HIS A 102 16.99 -10.44 -6.39
N GLY A 103 17.05 -9.10 -6.37
CA GLY A 103 15.87 -8.24 -6.23
C GLY A 103 15.30 -8.23 -4.80
N LEU A 104 14.20 -7.51 -4.62
CA LEU A 104 13.48 -7.47 -3.34
C LEU A 104 12.80 -8.81 -3.08
N SER A 105 12.71 -9.21 -1.81
CA SER A 105 11.88 -10.35 -1.42
C SER A 105 10.42 -10.12 -1.81
N ARG A 106 9.64 -11.21 -1.91
CA ARG A 106 8.19 -11.10 -2.16
C ARG A 106 7.50 -10.26 -1.08
N GLN A 107 7.95 -10.38 0.16
CA GLN A 107 7.40 -9.63 1.29
C GLN A 107 7.73 -8.14 1.17
N MET A 108 8.96 -7.76 0.85
CA MET A 108 9.37 -6.35 0.68
C MET A 108 8.64 -5.64 -0.47
N ASN A 109 8.09 -6.37 -1.45
CA ASN A 109 7.26 -5.80 -2.50
C ASN A 109 5.88 -5.35 -2.00
N LYS A 110 5.48 -5.75 -0.78
CA LYS A 110 4.23 -5.29 -0.15
C LYS A 110 4.45 -4.01 0.60
N MET A 111 3.78 -2.98 0.17
CA MET A 111 3.88 -1.65 0.76
C MET A 111 2.50 -1.04 0.95
N LEU A 112 2.34 -0.32 2.06
CA LEU A 112 1.22 0.60 2.29
C LEU A 112 1.75 2.01 2.51
N ILE A 113 0.94 3.01 2.13
CA ILE A 113 1.11 4.39 2.58
C ILE A 113 -0.22 4.86 3.14
N SER A 114 -0.26 5.22 4.42
CA SER A 114 -1.44 5.83 5.04
C SER A 114 -1.30 7.36 5.10
N PHE A 115 -2.42 8.04 4.90
CA PHE A 115 -2.55 9.50 4.92
C PHE A 115 -3.40 9.91 6.12
N HIS A 116 -2.98 10.95 6.84
CA HIS A 116 -3.61 11.38 8.10
C HIS A 116 -3.91 12.87 8.11
N GLU A 117 -4.88 13.28 8.94
CA GLU A 117 -5.16 14.70 9.17
C GLU A 117 -4.13 15.36 10.12
N PRO A 118 -3.86 16.65 9.94
CA PRO A 118 -4.23 17.49 8.81
C PRO A 118 -3.58 16.98 7.51
N ASP A 119 -4.28 17.15 6.39
CA ASP A 119 -3.81 16.72 5.07
C ASP A 119 -2.59 17.55 4.64
N THR A 120 -1.43 17.06 5.02
CA THR A 120 -0.12 17.64 4.67
C THR A 120 0.81 16.54 4.16
N PRO A 121 1.75 16.87 3.30
CA PRO A 121 2.73 15.90 2.78
C PRO A 121 3.55 15.20 3.86
N LEU A 122 3.61 15.74 5.07
CA LEU A 122 4.36 15.19 6.19
C LEU A 122 3.54 14.22 7.05
N ASN A 123 2.20 14.25 6.97
CA ASN A 123 1.31 13.41 7.79
C ASN A 123 0.99 12.09 7.11
N GLN A 124 2.03 11.33 6.82
CA GLN A 124 1.99 10.06 6.14
C GLN A 124 2.83 9.02 6.88
N VAL A 125 2.43 7.76 6.77
CA VAL A 125 3.24 6.63 7.21
C VAL A 125 3.39 5.66 6.07
N LEU A 126 4.62 5.25 5.80
CA LEU A 126 4.92 4.18 4.86
C LEU A 126 5.22 2.91 5.65
N TYR A 127 4.63 1.82 5.23
CA TYR A 127 4.80 0.48 5.79
C TYR A 127 5.34 -0.45 4.73
N CYS A 128 6.33 -1.26 5.09
CA CYS A 128 6.84 -2.35 4.27
C CYS A 128 6.77 -3.65 5.07
N SER A 129 6.33 -4.72 4.43
CA SER A 129 6.45 -6.06 4.99
C SER A 129 7.89 -6.54 4.83
N LEU A 130 8.39 -7.29 5.81
CA LEU A 130 9.72 -7.86 5.82
C LEU A 130 9.63 -9.39 5.88
N GLY A 131 10.50 -10.05 5.11
CA GLY A 131 10.68 -11.49 5.14
C GLY A 131 11.92 -11.91 5.92
N GLU A 132 12.23 -13.19 5.87
CA GLU A 132 13.42 -13.74 6.49
C GLU A 132 14.69 -13.17 5.82
N GLY A 133 15.55 -12.52 6.61
CA GLY A 133 16.79 -11.88 6.13
C GLY A 133 16.61 -10.42 5.66
N ASP A 134 15.39 -9.95 5.46
CA ASP A 134 15.15 -8.55 5.05
C ASP A 134 15.47 -7.57 6.18
N TYR A 135 15.26 -7.99 7.43
CA TYR A 135 15.57 -7.16 8.59
C TYR A 135 17.05 -6.74 8.60
N GLU A 136 17.96 -7.69 8.48
CA GLU A 136 19.42 -7.44 8.47
C GLU A 136 19.83 -6.62 7.24
N LEU A 137 19.20 -6.88 6.09
CA LEU A 137 19.44 -6.13 4.86
C LEU A 137 19.06 -4.66 5.05
N VAL A 138 17.84 -4.37 5.52
CA VAL A 138 17.35 -3.01 5.75
C VAL A 138 18.17 -2.33 6.86
N GLU A 139 18.49 -3.04 7.95
CA GLU A 139 19.30 -2.48 9.04
C GLU A 139 20.70 -2.10 8.55
N SER A 140 21.34 -2.96 7.75
CA SER A 140 22.65 -2.67 7.18
C SER A 140 22.60 -1.49 6.22
N PHE A 141 21.56 -1.41 5.39
CA PHE A 141 21.30 -0.31 4.47
C PHE A 141 21.08 1.02 5.22
N VAL A 142 20.23 1.04 6.23
CA VAL A 142 19.99 2.22 7.07
C VAL A 142 21.29 2.67 7.74
N ARG A 143 22.09 1.74 8.25
CA ARG A 143 23.38 2.04 8.85
C ARG A 143 24.37 2.66 7.85
N LYS A 144 24.36 2.17 6.60
CA LYS A 144 25.25 2.66 5.52
C LYS A 144 24.87 4.06 5.03
N TYR A 145 23.57 4.33 4.86
CA TYR A 145 23.10 5.55 4.18
C TYR A 145 22.51 6.62 5.08
N CYS A 146 21.99 6.26 6.25
CA CYS A 146 21.29 7.20 7.15
C CYS A 146 22.10 7.61 8.39
N SER A 147 23.13 6.85 8.78
CA SER A 147 23.83 7.05 10.06
C SER A 147 25.24 7.68 9.97
N SER A 148 25.68 8.08 8.77
CA SER A 148 27.09 8.46 8.57
C SER A 148 27.50 9.79 9.19
N THR A 149 26.56 10.68 9.49
CA THR A 149 26.89 12.05 9.96
C THR A 149 26.34 12.37 11.34
N PHE A 150 25.21 11.77 11.75
CA PHE A 150 24.60 11.98 13.05
C PHE A 150 24.13 10.64 13.66
N PRO A 151 24.41 10.37 14.93
CA PRO A 151 23.91 9.16 15.57
C PRO A 151 22.39 9.18 15.62
N SER A 152 21.77 8.04 15.27
CA SER A 152 20.33 7.84 15.45
C SER A 152 19.99 7.98 16.94
N LYS A 153 18.82 8.57 17.23
CA LYS A 153 18.27 8.63 18.58
C LYS A 153 17.22 7.57 18.75
N TYR A 154 17.15 7.01 19.93
CA TYR A 154 16.19 5.99 20.31
C TYR A 154 15.23 6.56 21.35
N PHE A 155 13.94 6.28 21.18
CA PHE A 155 12.89 6.66 22.12
C PHE A 155 12.10 5.41 22.47
N ASP A 156 11.90 5.16 23.74
CA ASP A 156 10.95 4.16 24.21
C ASP A 156 9.52 4.75 24.19
N TYR A 157 8.60 4.01 23.59
CA TYR A 157 7.18 4.30 23.63
C TYR A 157 6.41 3.02 23.93
N ASN A 158 5.82 2.94 25.12
CA ASN A 158 5.08 1.76 25.59
C ASN A 158 5.91 0.46 25.53
N GLY A 159 7.23 0.53 25.73
CA GLY A 159 8.15 -0.59 25.66
C GLY A 159 8.54 -1.00 24.23
N GLU A 160 8.25 -0.17 23.24
CA GLU A 160 8.72 -0.30 21.85
C GLU A 160 9.72 0.78 21.51
N GLU A 161 10.72 0.41 20.72
CA GLU A 161 11.78 1.31 20.31
C GLU A 161 11.40 2.07 19.04
N ILE A 162 11.34 3.41 19.12
CA ILE A 162 11.24 4.30 17.97
C ILE A 162 12.64 4.84 17.66
N ARG A 163 13.12 4.62 16.44
CA ARG A 163 14.40 5.14 15.96
C ARG A 163 14.17 6.43 15.17
N ILE A 164 14.97 7.44 15.46
CA ILE A 164 14.92 8.74 14.76
C ILE A 164 16.20 8.92 13.96
N TYR A 165 16.05 9.09 12.66
CA TYR A 165 17.15 9.33 11.72
C TYR A 165 17.08 10.77 11.20
N PRO A 166 18.14 11.57 11.37
CA PRO A 166 18.22 12.87 10.71
C PRO A 166 18.38 12.67 9.20
N THR A 167 17.66 13.44 8.41
CA THR A 167 17.70 13.41 6.96
C THR A 167 18.63 14.51 6.43
N ALA A 168 19.13 14.36 5.20
CA ALA A 168 20.07 15.31 4.61
C ALA A 168 19.48 16.72 4.41
N ASP A 169 18.15 16.85 4.34
CA ASP A 169 17.41 18.11 4.22
C ASP A 169 17.05 18.74 5.59
N GLY A 170 17.60 18.21 6.69
CA GLY A 170 17.39 18.73 8.05
C GLY A 170 16.08 18.30 8.72
N ARG A 171 15.32 17.41 8.10
CA ARG A 171 14.14 16.77 8.72
C ARG A 171 14.56 15.56 9.55
N PHE A 172 13.58 14.94 10.19
CA PHE A 172 13.75 13.71 10.95
C PHE A 172 12.79 12.65 10.42
N LEU A 173 13.30 11.44 10.23
CA LEU A 173 12.51 10.26 9.89
C LEU A 173 12.39 9.39 11.14
N ALA A 174 11.19 9.20 11.65
CA ALA A 174 10.88 8.25 12.70
C ALA A 174 10.59 6.87 12.11
N ALA A 175 11.12 5.81 12.70
CA ALA A 175 10.95 4.45 12.26
C ALA A 175 10.58 3.53 13.43
N TYR A 176 9.62 2.64 13.22
CA TYR A 176 9.34 1.49 14.05
C TYR A 176 9.67 0.24 13.24
N PHE A 177 10.60 -0.55 13.74
CA PHE A 177 11.25 -1.60 12.99
C PHE A 177 11.21 -2.91 13.74
N THR A 178 10.59 -3.92 13.15
CA THR A 178 10.46 -5.28 13.68
C THR A 178 10.94 -6.30 12.64
N PRO A 179 11.10 -7.59 13.00
CA PRO A 179 11.42 -8.62 12.01
C PRO A 179 10.37 -8.83 10.92
N ASP A 180 9.12 -8.43 11.14
CA ASP A 180 8.01 -8.68 10.23
C ASP A 180 7.65 -7.47 9.37
N PHE A 181 7.99 -6.26 9.82
CA PHE A 181 7.66 -5.01 9.12
C PHE A 181 8.55 -3.84 9.52
N LEU A 182 8.54 -2.84 8.65
CA LEU A 182 9.07 -1.50 8.87
C LEU A 182 7.93 -0.49 8.70
N ALA A 183 7.78 0.45 9.65
CA ALA A 183 6.93 1.62 9.51
C ALA A 183 7.76 2.89 9.66
N VAL A 184 7.63 3.85 8.74
CA VAL A 184 8.38 5.11 8.75
C VAL A 184 7.49 6.32 8.50
N SER A 185 7.81 7.44 9.15
CA SER A 185 7.11 8.71 8.99
C SER A 185 8.03 9.88 9.31
N PHE A 186 7.76 11.04 8.71
CA PHE A 186 8.36 12.30 9.16
C PHE A 186 7.79 12.80 10.49
N GLN A 187 6.68 12.21 10.96
CA GLN A 187 6.02 12.55 12.21
C GLN A 187 6.14 11.43 13.23
N LYS A 188 6.94 11.65 14.29
CA LYS A 188 7.08 10.69 15.40
C LYS A 188 5.72 10.29 15.99
N ARG A 189 4.79 11.24 16.12
CA ARG A 189 3.43 11.00 16.63
C ARG A 189 2.68 9.92 15.84
N LEU A 190 2.85 9.88 14.53
CA LEU A 190 2.20 8.86 13.71
C LEU A 190 2.80 7.47 13.96
N ILE A 191 4.09 7.38 14.24
CA ILE A 191 4.72 6.10 14.63
C ILE A 191 4.23 5.64 16.00
N GLU A 192 4.00 6.55 16.95
CA GLU A 192 3.35 6.23 18.23
C GLU A 192 1.95 5.67 18.02
N GLN A 193 1.15 6.27 17.12
CA GLN A 193 -0.19 5.77 16.76
C GLN A 193 -0.13 4.38 16.06
N VAL A 194 0.90 4.10 15.25
CA VAL A 194 1.14 2.77 14.65
C VAL A 194 1.36 1.72 15.74
N ILE A 195 2.18 2.04 16.75
CA ILE A 195 2.42 1.14 17.89
C ILE A 195 1.14 0.89 18.66
N ASP A 196 0.35 1.94 18.92
CA ASP A 196 -0.94 1.82 19.61
C ASP A 196 -1.94 0.98 18.78
N ALA A 197 -2.03 1.19 17.47
CA ALA A 197 -2.88 0.41 16.58
C ALA A 197 -2.52 -1.08 16.62
N CYS A 198 -1.22 -1.39 16.56
CA CYS A 198 -0.70 -2.75 16.61
C CYS A 198 -1.06 -3.46 17.94
N ARG A 199 -0.89 -2.75 19.07
CA ARG A 199 -1.05 -3.34 20.40
C ARG A 199 -2.48 -3.35 20.92
N SER A 200 -3.23 -2.29 20.64
CA SER A 200 -4.55 -2.05 21.25
C SER A 200 -5.72 -2.48 20.37
N ARG A 201 -5.47 -3.12 19.23
CA ARG A 201 -6.48 -3.47 18.22
C ARG A 201 -7.34 -2.26 17.79
N GLN A 202 -6.68 -1.14 17.55
CA GLN A 202 -7.29 0.10 17.08
C GLN A 202 -6.82 0.42 15.66
N SER A 203 -6.68 -0.61 14.85
CA SER A 203 -6.28 -0.52 13.44
C SER A 203 -7.49 -0.37 12.51
N LEU A 204 -7.24 -0.05 11.25
CA LEU A 204 -8.27 -0.07 10.22
C LEU A 204 -8.96 -1.44 10.09
N MET A 205 -8.22 -2.54 10.29
CA MET A 205 -8.79 -3.90 10.23
C MET A 205 -9.78 -4.19 11.36
N ASP A 206 -9.77 -3.41 12.43
CA ASP A 206 -10.74 -3.54 13.53
C ASP A 206 -12.05 -2.80 13.23
N MET A 207 -12.06 -1.89 12.23
CA MET A 207 -13.27 -1.22 11.76
C MET A 207 -14.11 -2.15 10.88
N ALA A 208 -15.35 -2.42 11.28
CA ALA A 208 -16.25 -3.31 10.54
C ALA A 208 -16.53 -2.83 9.11
N SER A 209 -16.66 -1.51 8.90
CA SER A 209 -16.88 -0.91 7.57
C SER A 209 -15.69 -1.10 6.63
N PHE A 210 -14.47 -0.93 7.12
CA PHE A 210 -13.26 -1.17 6.33
C PHE A 210 -13.06 -2.65 6.03
N ARG A 211 -13.22 -3.51 7.03
CA ARG A 211 -13.07 -4.98 6.88
C ARG A 211 -14.04 -5.57 5.86
N ALA A 212 -15.28 -5.09 5.84
CA ALA A 212 -16.30 -5.54 4.88
C ALA A 212 -15.91 -5.17 3.43
N MET A 213 -15.31 -3.99 3.22
CA MET A 213 -14.78 -3.57 1.94
C MET A 213 -13.57 -4.41 1.52
N TYR A 214 -12.58 -4.53 2.42
CA TYR A 214 -11.29 -5.18 2.16
C TYR A 214 -11.37 -6.70 1.89
N ALA A 215 -12.48 -7.36 2.23
CA ALA A 215 -12.66 -8.80 2.05
C ALA A 215 -12.54 -9.28 0.58
N GLY A 216 -12.53 -8.38 -0.39
CA GLY A 216 -12.47 -8.65 -1.83
C GLY A 216 -11.15 -8.26 -2.50
N LYS A 217 -9.99 -8.68 -1.96
CA LYS A 217 -8.69 -8.34 -2.57
C LYS A 217 -8.65 -8.69 -4.06
N ARG A 218 -8.41 -7.68 -4.90
CA ARG A 218 -8.25 -7.84 -6.34
C ARG A 218 -6.80 -8.14 -6.68
N ASN A 219 -6.59 -9.16 -7.48
CA ASN A 219 -5.27 -9.51 -8.00
C ASN A 219 -5.02 -8.76 -9.31
N ASN A 220 -3.75 -8.40 -9.56
CA ASN A 220 -3.27 -7.88 -10.84
C ASN A 220 -3.53 -6.40 -11.15
N VAL A 221 -3.46 -5.55 -10.14
CA VAL A 221 -3.43 -4.09 -10.28
C VAL A 221 -2.08 -3.54 -9.79
N ALA A 222 -1.66 -2.39 -10.30
CA ALA A 222 -0.39 -1.77 -9.88
C ALA A 222 -0.46 -1.31 -8.42
N ALA A 223 -1.57 -0.66 -8.05
CA ALA A 223 -1.88 -0.27 -6.70
C ALA A 223 -3.40 -0.15 -6.50
N THR A 224 -3.85 -0.20 -5.25
CA THR A 224 -5.23 0.10 -4.85
C THR A 224 -5.21 1.22 -3.82
N VAL A 225 -6.07 2.22 -4.00
CA VAL A 225 -6.25 3.32 -3.05
C VAL A 225 -7.60 3.17 -2.36
N TYR A 226 -7.57 3.14 -1.04
CA TYR A 226 -8.75 3.15 -0.18
C TYR A 226 -8.93 4.55 0.38
N VAL A 227 -10.08 5.15 0.18
CA VAL A 227 -10.37 6.52 0.60
C VAL A 227 -11.56 6.53 1.55
N ARG A 228 -11.40 7.16 2.70
CA ARG A 228 -12.51 7.44 3.61
C ARG A 228 -13.34 8.57 3.02
N MET A 229 -14.58 8.27 2.72
CA MET A 229 -15.51 9.25 2.15
C MET A 229 -15.98 10.18 3.25
N LYS A 230 -15.63 11.45 3.13
CA LYS A 230 -16.16 12.51 4.01
C LYS A 230 -17.53 12.96 3.52
N GLU A 231 -18.31 13.53 4.44
CA GLU A 231 -19.51 14.24 4.07
C GLU A 231 -19.15 15.42 3.15
N VAL A 232 -19.71 15.42 1.95
CA VAL A 232 -19.51 16.52 1.00
C VAL A 232 -20.68 17.48 1.17
N GLY A 233 -20.41 18.68 1.64
CA GLY A 233 -21.38 19.77 1.67
C GLY A 233 -21.63 20.26 0.25
N MET A 234 -22.81 19.99 -0.30
CA MET A 234 -23.26 20.57 -1.57
C MET A 234 -23.81 21.98 -1.27
N GLY A 235 -23.01 23.00 -1.56
CA GLY A 235 -23.40 24.41 -1.62
C GLY A 235 -24.22 24.95 -0.43
N LYS A 236 -24.25 26.28 -0.28
CA LYS A 236 -25.20 26.94 0.61
C LYS A 236 -26.54 27.07 -0.12
N ASN A 237 -27.58 26.44 0.41
CA ASN A 237 -28.94 26.84 0.07
C ASN A 237 -29.19 28.27 0.57
N THR A 238 -30.15 28.96 -0.05
CA THR A 238 -30.64 30.31 0.35
C THR A 238 -30.99 30.41 1.84
N ASP A 239 -31.31 29.28 2.49
CA ASP A 239 -31.71 29.20 3.90
C ASP A 239 -30.55 28.86 4.85
N GLY A 240 -29.29 28.78 4.37
CA GLY A 240 -28.13 28.56 5.20
C GLY A 240 -27.91 27.09 5.65
N ILE A 241 -28.80 26.18 5.32
CA ILE A 241 -28.72 24.77 5.60
C ILE A 241 -27.84 24.10 4.52
N ARG A 242 -26.74 23.49 4.90
CA ARG A 242 -25.92 22.67 3.99
C ARG A 242 -26.48 21.24 4.01
N PRO A 243 -27.07 20.75 2.92
CA PRO A 243 -27.37 19.33 2.85
C PRO A 243 -26.05 18.56 2.90
N GLN A 244 -25.91 17.70 3.89
CA GLN A 244 -24.76 16.78 4.00
C GLN A 244 -25.05 15.57 3.13
N THR A 245 -24.24 15.37 2.12
CA THR A 245 -24.38 14.24 1.22
C THR A 245 -23.38 13.15 1.60
N HIS A 246 -23.87 12.04 2.09
CA HIS A 246 -23.04 10.89 2.40
C HIS A 246 -22.70 10.15 1.10
N LEU A 247 -21.42 10.19 0.70
CA LEU A 247 -20.89 9.46 -0.45
C LEU A 247 -20.55 7.99 -0.15
N GLY A 248 -20.96 7.49 1.00
CA GLY A 248 -20.55 6.18 1.52
C GLY A 248 -19.57 6.32 2.68
N SER A 249 -19.09 5.21 3.22
CA SER A 249 -18.09 5.19 4.29
C SER A 249 -16.66 5.12 3.76
N TRP A 250 -16.45 4.28 2.73
CA TRP A 250 -15.18 4.05 2.06
C TRP A 250 -15.38 3.87 0.56
N ALA A 251 -14.36 4.24 -0.22
CA ALA A 251 -14.24 3.89 -1.62
C ALA A 251 -12.89 3.23 -1.87
N GLU A 252 -12.86 2.25 -2.76
CA GLU A 252 -11.64 1.63 -3.25
C GLU A 252 -11.45 1.97 -4.74
N PHE A 253 -10.22 2.27 -5.15
CA PHE A 253 -9.86 2.59 -6.52
C PHE A 253 -8.65 1.78 -6.94
N ASP A 254 -8.82 0.94 -7.95
CA ASP A 254 -7.70 0.26 -8.60
C ASP A 254 -7.00 1.20 -9.56
N MET A 255 -5.68 1.28 -9.45
CA MET A 255 -4.83 2.13 -10.27
C MET A 255 -4.14 1.33 -11.37
N LYS A 256 -4.14 1.90 -12.57
CA LYS A 256 -3.38 1.42 -13.72
C LYS A 256 -2.62 2.58 -14.33
N PHE A 257 -1.39 2.33 -14.70
CA PHE A 257 -0.50 3.32 -15.27
C PHE A 257 -0.23 3.01 -16.74
N ASN A 258 -0.11 4.04 -17.54
CA ASN A 258 0.56 4.02 -18.82
C ASN A 258 1.46 5.27 -18.92
N GLU A 259 2.24 5.41 -19.96
CA GLU A 259 3.19 6.52 -20.12
C GLU A 259 2.55 7.93 -20.08
N GLU A 260 1.26 8.03 -20.40
CA GLU A 260 0.56 9.33 -20.55
C GLU A 260 -0.41 9.63 -19.39
N ALA A 261 -0.92 8.60 -18.69
CA ALA A 261 -2.00 8.78 -17.73
C ALA A 261 -2.03 7.72 -16.61
N VAL A 262 -2.68 8.11 -15.52
CA VAL A 262 -3.09 7.22 -14.43
C VAL A 262 -4.59 7.03 -14.50
N TYR A 263 -5.03 5.77 -14.64
CA TYR A 263 -6.43 5.39 -14.65
C TYR A 263 -6.84 4.84 -13.29
N CYS A 264 -7.88 5.41 -12.72
CA CYS A 264 -8.47 4.94 -11.47
C CYS A 264 -9.89 4.44 -11.75
N SER A 265 -10.17 3.19 -11.40
CA SER A 265 -11.52 2.62 -11.45
C SER A 265 -11.88 2.05 -10.09
N GLY A 266 -13.09 2.35 -9.59
CA GLY A 266 -13.37 1.99 -8.20
C GLY A 266 -14.83 1.80 -7.87
N ILE A 267 -15.05 1.40 -6.61
CA ILE A 267 -16.36 1.13 -6.02
C ILE A 267 -16.46 1.89 -4.70
N SER A 268 -17.58 2.57 -4.49
CA SER A 268 -17.92 3.17 -3.21
C SER A 268 -18.73 2.18 -2.36
N HIS A 269 -18.36 2.03 -1.11
CA HIS A 269 -19.00 1.17 -0.12
C HIS A 269 -19.76 2.03 0.89
N GLY A 270 -21.04 1.73 1.10
CA GLY A 270 -21.90 2.42 2.05
C GLY A 270 -23.06 1.52 2.47
N ALA A 271 -23.76 1.88 3.54
CA ALA A 271 -24.94 1.16 3.95
C ALA A 271 -26.05 1.32 2.90
N ASP A 272 -26.58 0.21 2.39
CA ASP A 272 -27.63 0.20 1.36
C ASP A 272 -28.95 0.84 1.83
N THR A 273 -29.12 0.96 3.16
CA THR A 273 -30.31 1.55 3.80
C THR A 273 -30.27 3.06 3.91
N ALA A 274 -29.12 3.71 3.70
CA ALA A 274 -29.00 5.14 3.79
C ALA A 274 -29.49 5.81 2.50
N ARG A 275 -30.30 6.88 2.62
CA ARG A 275 -30.58 7.79 1.49
C ARG A 275 -29.30 8.57 1.20
N THR A 276 -28.44 8.03 0.36
CA THR A 276 -27.18 8.66 -0.04
C THR A 276 -27.21 9.04 -1.50
N PHE A 277 -26.48 10.07 -1.86
CA PHE A 277 -26.31 10.50 -3.26
C PHE A 277 -25.76 9.33 -4.13
N ILE A 278 -24.87 8.52 -3.58
CA ILE A 278 -24.36 7.33 -4.25
C ILE A 278 -25.47 6.32 -4.56
N ASN A 279 -26.41 6.10 -3.62
CA ASN A 279 -27.53 5.19 -3.87
C ASN A 279 -28.51 5.76 -4.91
N ALA A 280 -28.67 7.09 -4.97
CA ALA A 280 -29.42 7.73 -6.04
C ALA A 280 -28.73 7.53 -7.42
N LEU A 281 -27.38 7.67 -7.47
CA LEU A 281 -26.60 7.41 -8.68
C LEU A 281 -26.62 5.94 -9.12
N ARG A 282 -26.59 4.99 -8.19
CA ARG A 282 -26.66 3.55 -8.50
C ARG A 282 -27.97 3.12 -9.18
N ARG A 283 -29.04 3.90 -9.00
CA ARG A 283 -30.34 3.65 -9.62
C ARG A 283 -30.46 4.24 -11.02
N GLN A 284 -29.46 5.04 -11.45
CA GLN A 284 -29.47 5.63 -12.79
C GLN A 284 -29.10 4.59 -13.84
N GLU A 285 -29.64 4.76 -15.06
CA GLU A 285 -29.25 3.95 -16.19
C GLU A 285 -27.88 4.39 -16.73
N PRO A 286 -26.99 3.45 -17.07
CA PRO A 286 -25.71 3.80 -17.67
C PRO A 286 -25.86 4.51 -19.00
N ILE A 287 -25.23 5.65 -19.17
CA ILE A 287 -25.17 6.38 -20.44
C ILE A 287 -23.95 5.93 -21.22
N LYS A 288 -24.13 5.48 -22.47
CA LYS A 288 -23.05 4.95 -23.32
C LYS A 288 -22.23 6.02 -24.03
N ASP A 289 -22.79 7.21 -24.20
CA ASP A 289 -22.12 8.30 -24.93
C ASP A 289 -21.16 9.08 -24.00
N PHE A 290 -19.89 8.96 -24.32
CA PHE A 290 -18.84 9.75 -23.70
C PHE A 290 -18.48 10.92 -24.62
N SER A 291 -18.83 12.15 -24.22
CA SER A 291 -18.58 13.35 -25.04
C SER A 291 -17.17 13.94 -24.89
N GLY A 292 -16.20 13.13 -24.44
CA GLY A 292 -14.81 13.57 -24.25
C GLY A 292 -14.16 14.20 -25.50
N GLU A 293 -14.56 13.75 -26.69
CA GLU A 293 -14.09 14.31 -27.97
C GLU A 293 -14.48 15.78 -28.22
N ARG A 294 -15.44 16.30 -27.45
CA ARG A 294 -15.93 17.70 -27.57
C ARG A 294 -15.28 18.67 -26.59
N LEU A 295 -14.36 18.19 -25.75
CA LEU A 295 -13.71 19.02 -24.76
C LEU A 295 -12.58 19.83 -25.39
N PRO A 296 -12.47 21.14 -25.10
CA PRO A 296 -11.31 21.94 -25.49
C PRO A 296 -10.01 21.39 -24.88
N ALA A 297 -8.89 21.48 -25.59
CA ALA A 297 -7.59 21.03 -25.10
C ALA A 297 -7.10 21.78 -23.83
N SER A 298 -7.71 22.93 -23.53
CA SER A 298 -7.41 23.76 -22.33
C SER A 298 -8.20 23.35 -21.07
N VAL A 299 -9.00 22.26 -21.12
CA VAL A 299 -9.78 21.83 -19.96
C VAL A 299 -8.82 21.26 -18.91
N PHE A 300 -8.80 21.91 -17.75
CA PHE A 300 -8.03 21.53 -16.59
C PHE A 300 -8.74 20.48 -15.73
N PHE A 301 -10.06 20.59 -15.60
CA PHE A 301 -10.90 19.69 -14.81
C PHE A 301 -12.21 19.42 -15.53
N TYR A 302 -12.61 18.15 -15.58
CA TYR A 302 -13.86 17.71 -16.18
C TYR A 302 -14.51 16.65 -15.30
N ASN A 303 -15.82 16.82 -15.09
CA ASN A 303 -16.63 15.86 -14.34
C ASN A 303 -17.93 15.63 -15.11
N GLN A 304 -18.24 14.35 -15.38
CA GLN A 304 -19.44 13.96 -16.08
C GLN A 304 -20.22 12.92 -15.27
N TRP A 305 -21.51 13.16 -15.14
CA TRP A 305 -22.41 12.29 -14.42
C TRP A 305 -23.45 11.72 -15.39
N ALA A 306 -23.57 10.40 -15.44
CA ALA A 306 -24.62 9.72 -16.18
C ALA A 306 -25.90 9.74 -15.35
N ILE A 307 -26.79 10.69 -15.64
CA ILE A 307 -28.07 10.86 -14.93
C ILE A 307 -29.20 10.61 -15.93
N SER A 308 -29.96 9.54 -15.71
CA SER A 308 -31.16 9.19 -16.49
C SER A 308 -32.44 9.78 -15.90
N ASP A 309 -32.46 9.95 -14.58
CA ASP A 309 -33.60 10.51 -13.83
C ASP A 309 -33.12 11.65 -12.93
N LEU A 310 -33.38 12.87 -13.41
CA LEU A 310 -33.04 14.11 -12.70
C LEU A 310 -33.89 14.31 -11.43
N GLU A 311 -35.17 13.91 -11.44
CA GLU A 311 -36.05 14.07 -10.30
C GLU A 311 -35.60 13.19 -9.13
N ALA A 312 -35.11 12.00 -9.37
CA ALA A 312 -34.51 11.12 -8.35
C ALA A 312 -33.28 11.76 -7.69
N ILE A 313 -32.50 12.53 -8.44
CA ILE A 313 -31.34 13.26 -7.91
C ILE A 313 -31.74 14.53 -7.18
N PHE A 314 -32.62 15.37 -7.79
CA PHE A 314 -33.07 16.64 -7.20
C PHE A 314 -34.08 16.42 -6.06
N GLY A 315 -34.95 15.41 -6.15
CA GLY A 315 -35.86 15.03 -5.05
C GLY A 315 -35.12 14.60 -3.79
N PHE A 316 -33.87 14.12 -3.94
CA PHE A 316 -32.97 13.85 -2.83
C PHE A 316 -32.52 15.15 -2.13
N THR A 317 -32.29 16.23 -2.89
CA THR A 317 -31.81 17.50 -2.34
C THR A 317 -32.93 18.37 -1.75
N SER A 318 -34.19 18.14 -2.13
CA SER A 318 -35.34 18.94 -1.69
C SER A 318 -36.12 18.39 -0.48
N GLN A 319 -35.81 17.14 -0.04
CA GLN A 319 -36.48 16.50 1.11
C GLN A 319 -35.62 16.41 2.38
N GLN A 320 -34.45 17.05 2.40
CA GLN A 320 -33.64 17.27 3.58
C GLN A 320 -33.71 18.73 4.00
#